data_997f7ae4ed7690982c367305316616d7
#
_entry.id   997f7ae4ed7690982c367305316616d7
#
_cell.length_a   1.000
_cell.length_b   1.000
_cell.length_c   1.000
_cell.angle_alpha   90.00
_cell.angle_beta   90.00
_cell.angle_gamma   90.00
#
_symmetry.space_group_name_H-M   'P 1'
#
loop_
_entity.id
_entity.type
_entity.pdbx_description
1 polymer ?
#
loop_
_entity_poly.entity_id
_entity_poly.type
_entity_poly.pdbx_seq_one_letter_code
_entity_poly.pdbx_strand_id
1 'polypeptide(L)'
;LNASTIDGGGPVHINVAIGEPLFDYRVLQLPDERRTILHRAVTDVARVCEVAADFFCGEKPMIVLGQMLPEVVGNSLEAIEALKRVTVVIQEKLADDDICPSQPIDEVLKRIGDDVSYRPDHLIYMGGTVVSKQLRQFLRQCPCKISVVVNERGDCCDTFMHTTDIIQGTPEDVLGILANETESVGEKDFVEKWNKVFGEAKAIRRKARPRYSQLSVVKAF
;
A
#
# COMPACT_ATOMS: atom_id res chain seq x y z
N LEU A 1 -0.21 9.44 -24.26
CA LEU A 1 -1.15 9.33 -23.13
C LEU A 1 -1.11 7.93 -22.50
N ASN A 2 -1.19 6.84 -23.28
CA ASN A 2 -1.15 5.48 -22.71
C ASN A 2 0.10 5.25 -21.84
N ALA A 3 1.29 5.73 -22.28
CA ALA A 3 2.52 5.60 -21.50
C ALA A 3 2.48 6.30 -20.14
N SER A 4 1.58 7.27 -19.92
CA SER A 4 1.41 7.92 -18.62
C SER A 4 0.50 7.16 -17.65
N THR A 5 -0.22 6.15 -18.14
CA THR A 5 -1.22 5.38 -17.36
C THR A 5 -0.93 3.88 -17.31
N ILE A 6 -0.02 3.39 -18.16
CA ILE A 6 0.40 1.98 -18.20
C ILE A 6 1.34 1.69 -17.02
N ASP A 7 1.23 0.47 -16.48
CA ASP A 7 2.15 -0.07 -15.47
C ASP A 7 2.39 0.85 -14.26
N GLY A 8 1.31 1.34 -13.66
CA GLY A 8 1.35 2.24 -12.51
C GLY A 8 1.57 3.71 -12.86
N GLY A 9 1.58 4.02 -14.15
CA GLY A 9 1.68 5.40 -14.64
C GLY A 9 3.04 6.06 -14.40
N GLY A 10 3.20 7.23 -14.99
CA GLY A 10 4.41 8.04 -14.78
C GLY A 10 4.44 9.27 -15.68
N PRO A 11 5.36 10.20 -15.44
CA PRO A 11 5.52 11.37 -16.27
C PRO A 11 5.97 10.96 -17.68
N VAL A 12 5.33 11.54 -18.68
CA VAL A 12 5.69 11.35 -20.09
C VAL A 12 6.22 12.66 -20.66
N HIS A 13 7.42 12.61 -21.23
CA HIS A 13 8.01 13.75 -21.92
C HIS A 13 7.83 13.58 -23.44
N ILE A 14 7.16 14.56 -24.06
CA ILE A 14 7.00 14.62 -25.51
C ILE A 14 7.90 15.73 -26.05
N ASN A 15 8.88 15.36 -26.87
CA ASN A 15 9.73 16.31 -27.55
C ASN A 15 9.22 16.47 -28.98
N VAL A 16 8.76 17.68 -29.31
CA VAL A 16 8.27 18.02 -30.65
C VAL A 16 9.31 18.93 -31.32
N ALA A 17 10.02 18.38 -32.29
CA ALA A 17 10.93 19.18 -33.11
C ALA A 17 10.11 19.98 -34.12
N ILE A 18 10.16 21.32 -34.02
CA ILE A 18 9.45 22.24 -34.92
C ILE A 18 10.51 23.04 -35.66
N GLY A 19 10.42 23.02 -37.01
CA GLY A 19 11.26 23.85 -37.87
C GLY A 19 10.64 25.24 -38.13
N GLU A 20 11.46 26.19 -38.47
CA GLU A 20 10.98 27.51 -38.93
C GLU A 20 10.34 27.44 -40.34
N PRO A 21 9.34 28.30 -40.66
CA PRO A 21 8.75 29.37 -39.85
C PRO A 21 7.72 28.90 -38.83
N LEU A 22 7.75 29.46 -37.62
CA LEU A 22 6.91 29.07 -36.49
C LEU A 22 5.49 29.66 -36.49
N PHE A 23 5.15 30.50 -37.49
CA PHE A 23 3.97 31.37 -37.43
C PHE A 23 2.90 31.11 -38.50
N ASP A 24 3.05 30.12 -39.33
CA ASP A 24 2.06 29.80 -40.37
C ASP A 24 1.37 28.47 -40.08
N TYR A 25 0.46 28.46 -39.09
CA TYR A 25 -0.34 27.30 -38.75
C TYR A 25 -1.67 27.32 -39.51
N ARG A 26 -1.81 26.45 -40.49
CA ARG A 26 -3.05 26.26 -41.26
C ARG A 26 -3.69 24.91 -41.02
N VAL A 27 -3.87 24.56 -39.75
CA VAL A 27 -4.59 23.33 -39.39
C VAL A 27 -6.08 23.64 -39.32
N LEU A 28 -6.82 23.18 -40.33
CA LEU A 28 -8.28 23.38 -40.43
C LEU A 28 -9.04 22.37 -39.59
N GLN A 29 -8.47 21.20 -39.31
CA GLN A 29 -9.08 20.15 -38.52
C GLN A 29 -7.98 19.32 -37.85
N LEU A 30 -8.16 19.04 -36.57
CA LEU A 30 -7.29 18.09 -35.85
C LEU A 30 -7.58 16.67 -36.32
N PRO A 31 -6.56 15.79 -36.37
CA PRO A 31 -6.78 14.37 -36.67
C PRO A 31 -7.64 13.72 -35.62
N ASP A 32 -8.39 12.69 -36.00
CA ASP A 32 -9.15 11.87 -35.06
C ASP A 32 -8.25 11.22 -34.05
N GLU A 33 -8.72 11.15 -32.79
CA GLU A 33 -8.00 10.50 -31.74
C GLU A 33 -7.95 8.98 -31.99
N ARG A 34 -6.74 8.41 -31.96
CA ARG A 34 -6.57 6.97 -32.00
C ARG A 34 -6.55 6.44 -30.59
N ARG A 35 -7.54 5.61 -30.25
CA ARG A 35 -7.55 4.85 -29.01
C ARG A 35 -6.73 3.58 -29.15
N THR A 36 -5.80 3.37 -28.22
CA THR A 36 -5.11 2.08 -28.06
C THR A 36 -5.58 1.44 -26.77
N ILE A 37 -6.05 0.21 -26.85
CA ILE A 37 -6.46 -0.56 -25.66
C ILE A 37 -5.27 -1.45 -25.30
N LEU A 38 -4.80 -1.32 -24.07
CA LEU A 38 -3.81 -2.22 -23.49
C LEU A 38 -4.53 -3.34 -22.74
N HIS A 39 -4.28 -4.58 -23.15
CA HIS A 39 -4.67 -5.74 -22.36
C HIS A 39 -3.56 -6.00 -21.33
N ARG A 40 -3.88 -5.78 -20.05
CA ARG A 40 -2.94 -6.05 -18.95
C ARG A 40 -2.79 -7.54 -18.72
N ALA A 41 -1.63 -7.96 -18.24
CA ALA A 41 -1.47 -9.31 -17.72
C ALA A 41 -2.45 -9.56 -16.57
N VAL A 42 -3.06 -10.72 -16.57
CA VAL A 42 -3.99 -11.14 -15.52
C VAL A 42 -3.17 -11.56 -14.30
N THR A 43 -3.62 -11.17 -13.10
CA THR A 43 -3.04 -11.64 -11.84
C THR A 43 -3.05 -13.17 -11.80
N ASP A 44 -1.90 -13.80 -11.49
CA ASP A 44 -1.80 -15.24 -11.34
C ASP A 44 -2.46 -15.68 -10.01
N VAL A 45 -3.74 -16.02 -10.11
CA VAL A 45 -4.57 -16.39 -8.96
C VAL A 45 -3.99 -17.62 -8.24
N ALA A 46 -3.53 -18.63 -8.98
CA ALA A 46 -2.99 -19.85 -8.38
C ALA A 46 -1.75 -19.54 -7.53
N ARG A 47 -0.85 -18.70 -8.05
CA ARG A 47 0.34 -18.27 -7.32
C ARG A 47 -0.01 -17.42 -6.09
N VAL A 48 -1.01 -16.55 -6.20
CA VAL A 48 -1.46 -15.76 -5.04
C VAL A 48 -2.03 -16.65 -3.95
N CYS A 49 -2.83 -17.69 -4.30
CA CYS A 49 -3.36 -18.64 -3.32
C CYS A 49 -2.25 -19.45 -2.63
N GLU A 50 -1.22 -19.90 -3.36
CA GLU A 50 -0.06 -20.57 -2.77
C GLU A 50 0.64 -19.68 -1.74
N VAL A 51 0.94 -18.44 -2.13
CA VAL A 51 1.59 -17.47 -1.23
C VAL A 51 0.69 -17.11 -0.06
N ALA A 52 -0.63 -17.02 -0.26
CA ALA A 52 -1.59 -16.76 0.82
C ALA A 52 -1.57 -17.87 1.88
N ALA A 53 -1.56 -19.15 1.44
CA ALA A 53 -1.48 -20.28 2.35
C ALA A 53 -0.21 -20.21 3.23
N ASP A 54 0.93 -19.97 2.61
CA ASP A 54 2.20 -19.82 3.33
C ASP A 54 2.19 -18.60 4.25
N PHE A 55 1.68 -17.46 3.79
CA PHE A 55 1.59 -16.22 4.56
C PHE A 55 0.73 -16.38 5.82
N PHE A 56 -0.43 -17.03 5.72
CA PHE A 56 -1.30 -17.24 6.87
C PHE A 56 -0.83 -18.32 7.81
N CYS A 57 0.12 -19.18 7.42
CA CYS A 57 0.80 -20.09 8.34
C CYS A 57 1.71 -19.36 9.34
N GLY A 58 2.10 -18.13 9.08
CA GLY A 58 2.92 -17.32 9.98
C GLY A 58 2.23 -17.04 11.32
N GLU A 59 3.02 -16.94 12.39
CA GLU A 59 2.50 -16.54 13.71
C GLU A 59 2.22 -15.04 13.77
N LYS A 60 2.97 -14.25 12.97
CA LYS A 60 2.96 -12.77 13.01
C LYS A 60 2.79 -12.18 11.60
N PRO A 61 1.68 -12.52 10.91
CA PRO A 61 1.45 -12.00 9.57
C PRO A 61 1.13 -10.49 9.59
N MET A 62 1.72 -9.76 8.66
CA MET A 62 1.49 -8.32 8.49
C MET A 62 1.36 -7.96 7.02
N ILE A 63 0.39 -7.13 6.69
CA ILE A 63 0.22 -6.51 5.38
C ILE A 63 0.51 -5.02 5.50
N VAL A 64 1.33 -4.49 4.60
CA VAL A 64 1.63 -3.07 4.51
C VAL A 64 1.11 -2.53 3.19
N LEU A 65 0.20 -1.58 3.29
CA LEU A 65 -0.39 -0.87 2.16
C LEU A 65 0.29 0.49 2.04
N GLY A 66 1.11 0.65 1.01
CA GLY A 66 1.74 1.92 0.67
C GLY A 66 0.78 2.86 -0.06
N GLN A 67 1.32 3.80 -0.80
CA GLN A 67 0.53 4.72 -1.61
C GLN A 67 -0.33 3.97 -2.63
N MET A 68 -1.63 4.25 -2.65
CA MET A 68 -2.60 3.71 -3.61
C MET A 68 -3.58 4.79 -4.04
N LEU A 69 -4.19 4.59 -5.21
CA LEU A 69 -5.27 5.47 -5.65
C LEU A 69 -6.50 5.29 -4.75
N PRO A 70 -7.24 6.38 -4.43
CA PRO A 70 -8.45 6.31 -3.61
C PRO A 70 -9.47 5.29 -4.11
N GLU A 71 -9.62 5.17 -5.42
CA GLU A 71 -10.51 4.22 -6.08
C GLU A 71 -10.13 2.77 -5.76
N VAL A 72 -8.84 2.43 -5.80
CA VAL A 72 -8.32 1.09 -5.46
C VAL A 72 -8.58 0.77 -3.99
N VAL A 73 -8.37 1.74 -3.10
CA VAL A 73 -8.65 1.58 -1.67
C VAL A 73 -10.15 1.39 -1.45
N GLY A 74 -10.98 2.21 -2.10
CA GLY A 74 -12.45 2.13 -2.00
C GLY A 74 -13.00 0.76 -2.42
N ASN A 75 -12.52 0.23 -3.55
CA ASN A 75 -12.92 -1.08 -4.06
C ASN A 75 -12.43 -2.25 -3.17
N SER A 76 -11.37 -2.02 -2.39
CA SER A 76 -10.74 -3.04 -1.54
C SER A 76 -11.18 -3.00 -0.08
N LEU A 77 -12.08 -2.11 0.33
CA LEU A 77 -12.44 -1.90 1.74
C LEU A 77 -12.93 -3.17 2.43
N GLU A 78 -13.83 -3.92 1.80
CA GLU A 78 -14.37 -5.16 2.37
C GLU A 78 -13.26 -6.19 2.59
N ALA A 79 -12.36 -6.34 1.61
CA ALA A 79 -11.22 -7.22 1.71
C ALA A 79 -10.25 -6.79 2.83
N ILE A 80 -9.95 -5.50 2.93
CA ILE A 80 -9.09 -4.95 3.99
C ILE A 80 -9.70 -5.20 5.38
N GLU A 81 -11.01 -5.00 5.55
CA GLU A 81 -11.69 -5.26 6.83
C GLU A 81 -11.74 -6.76 7.17
N ALA A 82 -11.89 -7.64 6.19
CA ALA A 82 -11.77 -9.08 6.42
C ALA A 82 -10.37 -9.47 6.87
N LEU A 83 -9.34 -8.95 6.21
CA LEU A 83 -7.93 -9.20 6.51
C LEU A 83 -7.53 -8.69 7.91
N LYS A 84 -8.04 -7.55 8.36
CA LYS A 84 -7.77 -7.00 9.70
C LYS A 84 -8.17 -7.90 10.86
N ARG A 85 -9.00 -8.90 10.63
CA ARG A 85 -9.40 -9.88 11.66
C ARG A 85 -8.32 -10.91 11.94
N VAL A 86 -7.53 -11.26 10.93
CA VAL A 86 -6.57 -12.37 10.98
C VAL A 86 -5.11 -11.94 10.79
N THR A 87 -4.87 -10.72 10.37
CA THR A 87 -3.53 -10.16 10.14
C THR A 87 -3.47 -8.69 10.55
N VAL A 88 -2.27 -8.20 10.84
CA VAL A 88 -2.05 -6.78 11.06
C VAL A 88 -1.99 -6.07 9.71
N VAL A 89 -2.89 -5.14 9.47
CA VAL A 89 -2.87 -4.31 8.26
C VAL A 89 -2.41 -2.91 8.63
N ILE A 90 -1.24 -2.51 8.12
CA ILE A 90 -0.72 -1.15 8.24
C ILE A 90 -0.99 -0.40 6.95
N GLN A 91 -1.57 0.77 7.07
CA GLN A 91 -1.96 1.60 5.96
C GLN A 91 -1.29 2.96 6.06
N GLU A 92 -0.56 3.33 5.00
CA GLU A 92 0.06 4.66 4.89
C GLU A 92 -0.97 5.74 4.62
N LYS A 93 -0.66 6.97 5.06
CA LYS A 93 -1.53 8.14 4.88
C LYS A 93 -1.89 8.46 3.42
N LEU A 94 -1.00 8.09 2.49
CA LEU A 94 -1.20 8.36 1.06
C LEU A 94 -2.22 7.42 0.41
N ALA A 95 -2.84 6.55 1.18
CA ALA A 95 -3.91 5.67 0.71
C ALA A 95 -5.32 6.22 1.02
N ASP A 96 -5.50 7.53 1.03
CA ASP A 96 -6.73 8.28 1.28
C ASP A 96 -7.27 8.25 2.73
N ASP A 97 -7.17 9.40 3.40
CA ASP A 97 -7.64 9.58 4.79
C ASP A 97 -9.19 9.63 4.89
N ASP A 98 -9.91 9.95 3.82
CA ASP A 98 -11.37 10.08 3.84
C ASP A 98 -12.06 8.72 3.79
N ILE A 99 -11.48 7.77 3.07
CA ILE A 99 -12.02 6.41 2.90
C ILE A 99 -11.54 5.49 4.03
N CYS A 100 -10.27 5.61 4.42
CA CYS A 100 -9.70 4.78 5.47
C CYS A 100 -8.85 5.63 6.42
N PRO A 101 -9.33 5.90 7.65
CA PRO A 101 -8.66 6.81 8.59
C PRO A 101 -7.22 6.41 8.86
N SER A 102 -6.31 7.38 8.74
CA SER A 102 -4.88 7.16 8.94
C SER A 102 -4.57 6.57 10.31
N GLN A 103 -3.73 5.56 10.31
CA GLN A 103 -3.24 4.95 11.54
C GLN A 103 -2.10 5.81 12.12
N PRO A 104 -2.05 5.99 13.44
CA PRO A 104 -0.96 6.73 14.11
C PRO A 104 0.31 5.86 14.20
N ILE A 105 0.83 5.41 13.06
CA ILE A 105 1.89 4.38 13.02
C ILE A 105 3.18 4.87 13.69
N ASP A 106 3.60 6.12 13.47
CA ASP A 106 4.83 6.64 14.06
C ASP A 106 4.74 6.76 15.59
N GLU A 107 3.56 7.12 16.12
CA GLU A 107 3.29 7.13 17.56
C GLU A 107 3.30 5.73 18.16
N VAL A 108 2.73 4.76 17.44
CA VAL A 108 2.74 3.34 17.83
C VAL A 108 4.17 2.81 17.85
N LEU A 109 4.95 3.04 16.80
CA LEU A 109 6.34 2.57 16.71
C LEU A 109 7.22 3.17 17.82
N LYS A 110 7.05 4.45 18.15
CA LYS A 110 7.74 5.06 19.30
C LYS A 110 7.38 4.41 20.63
N ARG A 111 6.13 3.95 20.77
CA ARG A 111 5.63 3.34 22.00
C ARG A 111 6.10 1.91 22.18
N ILE A 112 6.12 1.13 21.11
CA ILE A 112 6.59 -0.26 21.15
C ILE A 112 8.11 -0.36 21.26
N GLY A 113 8.84 0.68 20.81
CA GLY A 113 10.31 0.70 20.85
C GLY A 113 10.92 -0.49 20.12
N ASP A 114 11.90 -1.12 20.77
CA ASP A 114 12.62 -2.27 20.22
C ASP A 114 12.00 -3.64 20.56
N ASP A 115 10.74 -3.67 21.05
CA ASP A 115 10.07 -4.93 21.42
C ASP A 115 9.88 -5.83 20.18
N VAL A 116 10.68 -6.87 20.12
CA VAL A 116 10.71 -7.86 19.02
C VAL A 116 9.39 -8.63 18.85
N SER A 117 8.54 -8.64 19.87
CA SER A 117 7.24 -9.33 19.81
C SER A 117 6.24 -8.65 18.87
N TYR A 118 6.50 -7.39 18.49
CA TYR A 118 5.74 -6.65 17.47
C TYR A 118 6.28 -6.81 16.05
N ARG A 119 7.42 -7.48 15.88
CA ARG A 119 8.01 -7.66 14.55
C ARG A 119 7.32 -8.80 13.81
N PRO A 120 6.87 -8.58 12.57
CA PRO A 120 6.28 -9.63 11.75
C PRO A 120 7.33 -10.70 11.38
N ASP A 121 6.85 -11.93 11.21
CA ASP A 121 7.60 -13.03 10.62
C ASP A 121 7.22 -13.29 9.15
N HIS A 122 6.01 -12.86 8.76
CA HIS A 122 5.50 -12.91 7.39
C HIS A 122 4.96 -11.54 6.99
N LEU A 123 5.40 -11.05 5.83
CA LEU A 123 5.10 -9.70 5.36
C LEU A 123 4.62 -9.72 3.92
N ILE A 124 3.51 -9.05 3.64
CA ILE A 124 3.11 -8.69 2.29
C ILE A 124 3.11 -7.17 2.17
N TYR A 125 3.78 -6.65 1.16
CA TYR A 125 3.82 -5.24 0.84
C TYR A 125 3.23 -4.98 -0.55
N MET A 126 2.33 -4.02 -0.66
CA MET A 126 1.73 -3.61 -1.93
C MET A 126 1.47 -2.12 -1.98
N GLY A 127 1.30 -1.62 -3.19
CA GLY A 127 1.17 -0.20 -3.46
C GLY A 127 2.51 0.51 -3.63
N GLY A 128 2.46 1.84 -3.67
CA GLY A 128 3.63 2.70 -3.87
C GLY A 128 4.40 2.99 -2.58
N THR A 129 5.06 4.11 -2.55
CA THR A 129 6.03 4.49 -1.52
C THR A 129 5.45 4.47 -0.10
N VAL A 130 6.20 3.89 0.84
CA VAL A 130 5.99 4.05 2.29
C VAL A 130 6.71 5.33 2.74
N VAL A 131 5.97 6.32 3.20
CA VAL A 131 6.51 7.64 3.56
C VAL A 131 7.16 7.61 4.94
N SER A 132 6.56 6.91 5.91
CA SER A 132 7.10 6.83 7.25
C SER A 132 8.51 6.23 7.27
N LYS A 133 9.50 7.07 7.62
CA LYS A 133 10.88 6.62 7.83
C LYS A 133 10.99 5.62 8.97
N GLN A 134 10.19 5.81 10.02
CA GLN A 134 10.19 4.93 11.19
C GLN A 134 9.65 3.55 10.82
N LEU A 135 8.55 3.47 10.05
CA LEU A 135 7.99 2.22 9.58
C LEU A 135 8.99 1.47 8.68
N ARG A 136 9.64 2.17 7.74
CA ARG A 136 10.67 1.54 6.89
C ARG A 136 11.83 0.98 7.71
N GLN A 137 12.31 1.73 8.72
CA GLN A 137 13.40 1.26 9.58
C GLN A 137 12.98 0.07 10.43
N PHE A 138 11.77 0.10 10.98
CA PHE A 138 11.20 -1.00 11.75
C PHE A 138 11.11 -2.27 10.90
N LEU A 139 10.51 -2.20 9.72
CA LEU A 139 10.33 -3.35 8.84
C LEU A 139 11.66 -3.93 8.34
N ARG A 140 12.67 -3.10 8.06
CA ARG A 140 14.01 -3.56 7.68
C ARG A 140 14.72 -4.39 8.75
N GLN A 141 14.33 -4.24 10.00
CA GLN A 141 14.88 -4.99 11.13
C GLN A 141 14.09 -6.25 11.46
N CYS A 142 13.00 -6.53 10.71
CA CYS A 142 12.18 -7.70 10.96
C CYS A 142 12.81 -8.96 10.34
N PRO A 143 12.87 -10.06 11.11
CA PRO A 143 13.39 -11.33 10.60
C PRO A 143 12.30 -12.08 9.81
N CYS A 144 11.79 -11.47 8.73
CA CYS A 144 10.73 -12.08 7.93
C CYS A 144 11.23 -13.36 7.26
N LYS A 145 10.49 -14.46 7.44
CA LYS A 145 10.70 -15.73 6.73
C LYS A 145 10.15 -15.64 5.31
N ILE A 146 9.01 -14.94 5.18
CA ILE A 146 8.34 -14.67 3.92
C ILE A 146 8.14 -13.16 3.84
N SER A 147 8.57 -12.57 2.72
CA SER A 147 8.42 -11.15 2.44
C SER A 147 8.07 -10.96 0.97
N VAL A 148 6.81 -10.71 0.74
CA VAL A 148 6.22 -10.64 -0.60
C VAL A 148 6.01 -9.19 -1.01
N VAL A 149 6.42 -8.88 -2.22
CA VAL A 149 6.11 -7.60 -2.88
C VAL A 149 5.09 -7.83 -3.97
N VAL A 150 4.02 -7.05 -3.96
CA VAL A 150 2.98 -7.09 -5.00
C VAL A 150 3.03 -5.80 -5.79
N ASN A 151 3.20 -5.89 -7.10
CA ASN A 151 3.08 -4.75 -8.01
C ASN A 151 2.68 -5.18 -9.43
N GLU A 152 2.11 -4.27 -10.18
CA GLU A 152 1.60 -4.54 -11.53
C GLU A 152 2.69 -4.87 -12.56
N ARG A 153 3.94 -4.45 -12.33
CA ARG A 153 5.06 -4.65 -13.26
C ARG A 153 5.86 -5.92 -13.00
N GLY A 154 5.73 -6.50 -11.80
CA GLY A 154 6.61 -7.58 -11.37
C GLY A 154 8.03 -7.09 -11.04
N ASP A 155 8.22 -5.78 -10.86
CA ASP A 155 9.52 -5.20 -10.52
C ASP A 155 9.92 -5.51 -9.08
N CYS A 156 11.22 -5.77 -8.86
CA CYS A 156 11.74 -5.96 -7.51
C CYS A 156 12.00 -4.60 -6.83
N CYS A 157 10.99 -4.11 -6.11
CA CYS A 157 11.14 -2.94 -5.25
C CYS A 157 11.46 -3.38 -3.82
N ASP A 158 12.68 -3.84 -3.56
CA ASP A 158 13.08 -4.36 -2.24
C ASP A 158 13.23 -3.26 -1.18
N THR A 159 12.11 -2.61 -0.85
CA THR A 159 12.03 -1.48 0.09
C THR A 159 12.52 -1.84 1.49
N PHE A 160 12.32 -3.09 1.90
CA PHE A 160 12.63 -3.55 3.26
C PHE A 160 13.91 -4.41 3.32
N MET A 161 14.56 -4.67 2.19
CA MET A 161 15.85 -5.36 2.07
C MET A 161 15.82 -6.84 2.47
N HIS A 162 14.66 -7.49 2.32
CA HIS A 162 14.49 -8.92 2.60
C HIS A 162 13.37 -9.57 1.79
N THR A 163 13.07 -9.04 0.60
CA THR A 163 12.06 -9.60 -0.29
C THR A 163 12.42 -11.03 -0.70
N THR A 164 11.48 -11.96 -0.49
CA THR A 164 11.61 -13.36 -0.89
C THR A 164 10.85 -13.68 -2.16
N ASP A 165 9.70 -13.03 -2.37
CA ASP A 165 8.79 -13.29 -3.47
C ASP A 165 8.24 -12.02 -4.09
N ILE A 166 7.99 -12.07 -5.39
CA ILE A 166 7.35 -10.98 -6.14
C ILE A 166 6.11 -11.54 -6.82
N ILE A 167 4.97 -10.92 -6.56
CA ILE A 167 3.72 -11.22 -7.25
C ILE A 167 3.43 -10.09 -8.25
N GLN A 168 3.32 -10.45 -9.52
CA GLN A 168 2.79 -9.54 -10.52
C GLN A 168 1.26 -9.56 -10.46
N GLY A 169 0.67 -8.43 -10.06
CA GLY A 169 -0.77 -8.29 -9.94
C GLY A 169 -1.17 -6.93 -9.41
N THR A 170 -2.47 -6.62 -9.50
CA THR A 170 -3.01 -5.41 -8.92
C THR A 170 -3.21 -5.60 -7.41
N PRO A 171 -3.02 -4.55 -6.59
CA PRO A 171 -3.35 -4.63 -5.16
C PRO A 171 -4.79 -5.06 -4.90
N GLU A 172 -5.74 -4.59 -5.70
CA GLU A 172 -7.17 -4.91 -5.60
C GLU A 172 -7.44 -6.41 -5.76
N ASP A 173 -6.92 -7.03 -6.84
CA ASP A 173 -7.07 -8.46 -7.08
C ASP A 173 -6.45 -9.29 -5.95
N VAL A 174 -5.22 -8.94 -5.57
CA VAL A 174 -4.49 -9.69 -4.54
C VAL A 174 -5.17 -9.57 -3.17
N LEU A 175 -5.64 -8.38 -2.78
CA LEU A 175 -6.40 -8.20 -1.54
C LEU A 175 -7.69 -9.01 -1.54
N GLY A 176 -8.40 -9.05 -2.68
CA GLY A 176 -9.62 -9.86 -2.82
C GLY A 176 -9.33 -11.36 -2.65
N ILE A 177 -8.27 -11.87 -3.29
CA ILE A 177 -7.88 -13.28 -3.16
C ILE A 177 -7.46 -13.59 -1.72
N LEU A 178 -6.60 -12.77 -1.11
CA LEU A 178 -6.18 -12.95 0.28
C LEU A 178 -7.37 -12.95 1.24
N ALA A 179 -8.36 -12.08 1.03
CA ALA A 179 -9.54 -12.01 1.87
C ALA A 179 -10.39 -13.29 1.82
N ASN A 180 -10.49 -13.92 0.65
CA ASN A 180 -11.21 -15.19 0.49
C ASN A 180 -10.54 -16.34 1.26
N GLU A 181 -9.23 -16.32 1.43
CA GLU A 181 -8.48 -17.34 2.17
C GLU A 181 -8.57 -17.18 3.71
N THR A 182 -9.17 -16.09 4.20
CA THR A 182 -9.25 -15.80 5.65
C THR A 182 -10.19 -16.71 6.43
N GLU A 183 -11.16 -17.36 5.79
CA GLU A 183 -12.19 -18.15 6.47
C GLU A 183 -11.62 -19.32 7.30
N SER A 184 -10.47 -19.85 6.89
CA SER A 184 -9.78 -20.95 7.57
C SER A 184 -8.75 -20.49 8.61
N VAL A 185 -8.53 -19.18 8.76
CA VAL A 185 -7.48 -18.60 9.60
C VAL A 185 -8.06 -18.22 10.96
N GLY A 186 -7.50 -18.79 12.03
CA GLY A 186 -7.87 -18.43 13.40
C GLY A 186 -7.36 -17.05 13.83
N GLU A 187 -7.93 -16.52 14.91
CA GLU A 187 -7.46 -15.31 15.55
C GLU A 187 -6.02 -15.48 16.05
N LYS A 188 -5.23 -14.43 15.97
CA LYS A 188 -3.82 -14.44 16.36
C LYS A 188 -3.54 -13.39 17.44
N ASP A 189 -2.85 -13.79 18.50
CA ASP A 189 -2.40 -12.90 19.58
C ASP A 189 -1.63 -11.69 19.06
N PHE A 190 -0.93 -11.85 17.94
CA PHE A 190 -0.20 -10.78 17.28
C PHE A 190 -1.12 -9.63 16.81
N VAL A 191 -2.28 -9.98 16.26
CA VAL A 191 -3.29 -9.02 15.80
C VAL A 191 -3.89 -8.27 16.99
N GLU A 192 -4.28 -8.99 18.04
CA GLU A 192 -4.82 -8.38 19.25
C GLU A 192 -3.83 -7.42 19.91
N LYS A 193 -2.56 -7.82 19.96
CA LYS A 193 -1.48 -7.01 20.52
C LYS A 193 -1.32 -5.69 19.79
N TRP A 194 -1.31 -5.71 18.45
CA TRP A 194 -1.24 -4.52 17.61
C TRP A 194 -2.50 -3.65 17.75
N ASN A 195 -3.69 -4.25 17.72
CA ASN A 195 -4.95 -3.54 17.88
C ASN A 195 -5.03 -2.79 19.21
N LYS A 196 -4.53 -3.39 20.29
CA LYS A 196 -4.46 -2.75 21.62
C LYS A 196 -3.61 -1.47 21.56
N VAL A 197 -2.40 -1.55 21.01
CA VAL A 197 -1.49 -0.39 20.93
C VAL A 197 -2.04 0.70 19.99
N PHE A 198 -2.65 0.31 18.87
CA PHE A 198 -3.34 1.26 18.00
C PHE A 198 -4.49 1.97 18.73
N GLY A 199 -5.29 1.23 19.49
CA GLY A 199 -6.38 1.78 20.31
C GLY A 199 -5.87 2.79 21.34
N GLU A 200 -4.80 2.47 22.04
CA GLU A 200 -4.17 3.34 23.02
C GLU A 200 -3.60 4.63 22.36
N ALA A 201 -2.90 4.50 21.24
CA ALA A 201 -2.36 5.65 20.50
C ALA A 201 -3.48 6.57 19.99
N LYS A 202 -4.55 6.01 19.42
CA LYS A 202 -5.75 6.77 19.01
C LYS A 202 -6.39 7.50 20.19
N ALA A 203 -6.51 6.86 21.35
CA ALA A 203 -7.09 7.47 22.55
C ALA A 203 -6.27 8.67 23.05
N ILE A 204 -4.95 8.56 23.04
CA ILE A 204 -4.03 9.66 23.40
C ILE A 204 -4.19 10.81 22.40
N ARG A 205 -4.18 10.52 21.09
CA ARG A 205 -4.34 11.55 20.05
C ARG A 205 -5.67 12.30 20.17
N ARG A 206 -6.78 11.61 20.52
CA ARG A 206 -8.09 12.26 20.76
C ARG A 206 -8.08 13.17 21.98
N LYS A 207 -7.37 12.79 23.05
CA LYS A 207 -7.28 13.57 24.30
C LYS A 207 -6.30 14.74 24.19
N ALA A 208 -5.36 14.69 23.25
CA ALA A 208 -4.38 15.75 23.05
C ALA A 208 -5.07 17.06 22.64
N ARG A 209 -4.97 18.07 23.50
CA ARG A 209 -5.41 19.44 23.23
C ARG A 209 -4.16 20.32 23.13
N PRO A 210 -3.56 20.42 21.94
CA PRO A 210 -2.37 21.25 21.78
C PRO A 210 -2.74 22.72 22.06
N ARG A 211 -1.93 23.39 22.87
CA ARG A 211 -1.95 24.86 22.94
C ARG A 211 -1.53 25.40 21.57
N TYR A 212 -1.54 26.71 21.39
CA TYR A 212 -1.14 27.34 20.13
C TYR A 212 0.18 26.74 19.60
N SER A 213 0.11 26.02 18.50
CA SER A 213 1.19 25.24 17.89
C SER A 213 0.82 24.85 16.45
N GLN A 214 1.79 24.40 15.66
CA GLN A 214 1.51 23.88 14.31
C GLN A 214 0.42 22.78 14.32
N LEU A 215 0.44 21.90 15.32
CA LEU A 215 -0.57 20.87 15.48
C LEU A 215 -1.97 21.45 15.76
N SER A 216 -2.08 22.55 16.50
CA SER A 216 -3.38 23.19 16.74
C SER A 216 -3.96 23.82 15.48
N VAL A 217 -3.10 24.37 14.61
CA VAL A 217 -3.52 24.92 13.31
C VAL A 217 -4.03 23.80 12.42
N VAL A 218 -3.29 22.70 12.27
CA VAL A 218 -3.71 21.54 11.45
C VAL A 218 -5.02 20.90 11.94
N LYS A 219 -5.30 20.94 13.25
CA LYS A 219 -6.56 20.40 13.80
C LYS A 219 -7.75 21.36 13.66
N ALA A 220 -7.52 22.62 13.33
CA ALA A 220 -8.57 23.63 13.13
C ALA A 220 -9.09 23.66 11.68
N PHE A 221 -8.38 23.05 10.76
CA PHE A 221 -8.78 22.83 9.37
C PHE A 221 -9.31 21.42 9.18
#